data_721794c224c02e8c08838fbd64becfe8
#
_entry.id   721794c224c02e8c08838fbd64becfe8
#
_cell.length_a   1.000
_cell.length_b   1.000
_cell.length_c   1.000
_cell.angle_alpha   90.00
_cell.angle_beta   90.00
_cell.angle_gamma   90.00
#
_symmetry.space_group_name_H-M   'P 1'
#
loop_
_entity.id
_entity.type
_entity.pdbx_description
1 polymer ?
#
loop_
_entity_poly.entity_id
_entity_poly.type
_entity_poly.pdbx_seq_one_letter_code
_entity_poly.pdbx_strand_id
1 'polypeptide(L)'
;MAYQTAPNSSFVIHAGDLVDDAHLDYEWAQWFKAGGFIHKQWTAIPVVGNHEFKKTSFSSPRKLSIQWRPQFNLPVEKNLDQSLHETVYSVNYQDILILVLNSNEFLEKQTEYIKETLRNSDAKWKIVTCHHSIFSPAKGRDFEYARKNWKPLFDLYGVDLVLNGHDHTYARGHVPIKSTVEDVSGNINTLYITSVSGPKQYEIDLLQMKNYEADGYKSDKVGEQTQFFQVIKVDKKTLTYTAYTATGNEYDKAIITKDFNTGLKTYQ
;
A
#
# COMPACT_ATOMS: atom_id res chain seq x y z
N MET A 1 -20.65 0.15 -3.35
CA MET A 1 -20.38 -0.97 -2.40
C MET A 1 -19.47 -0.52 -1.25
N ALA A 2 -18.21 -0.08 -1.47
CA ALA A 2 -17.29 0.25 -0.37
C ALA A 2 -17.90 1.20 0.68
N TYR A 3 -18.50 2.30 0.24
CA TYR A 3 -19.20 3.23 1.13
C TYR A 3 -20.37 2.59 1.89
N GLN A 4 -21.13 1.72 1.25
CA GLN A 4 -22.25 1.01 1.92
C GLN A 4 -21.75 0.00 2.96
N THR A 5 -20.60 -0.63 2.73
CA THR A 5 -19.99 -1.59 3.65
C THR A 5 -19.34 -0.91 4.86
N ALA A 6 -18.75 0.27 4.69
CA ALA A 6 -18.04 0.99 5.73
C ALA A 6 -18.30 2.51 5.67
N PRO A 7 -19.55 2.98 5.87
CA PRO A 7 -19.92 4.39 5.68
C PRO A 7 -19.23 5.34 6.66
N ASN A 8 -18.80 4.84 7.81
CA ASN A 8 -18.14 5.62 8.87
C ASN A 8 -16.60 5.58 8.77
N SER A 9 -16.05 5.25 7.59
CA SER A 9 -14.59 5.30 7.37
C SER A 9 -14.08 6.73 7.51
N SER A 10 -12.93 6.89 8.16
CA SER A 10 -12.30 8.20 8.38
C SER A 10 -11.59 8.72 7.15
N PHE A 11 -11.04 7.83 6.33
CA PHE A 11 -10.31 8.16 5.10
C PHE A 11 -10.28 6.96 4.15
N VAL A 12 -9.83 7.20 2.92
CA VAL A 12 -9.59 6.17 1.92
C VAL A 12 -8.16 6.27 1.38
N ILE A 13 -7.46 5.14 1.31
CA ILE A 13 -6.15 5.05 0.65
C ILE A 13 -6.38 4.58 -0.78
N HIS A 14 -5.87 5.35 -1.74
CA HIS A 14 -5.84 4.98 -3.15
C HIS A 14 -4.41 4.58 -3.52
N ALA A 15 -4.19 3.31 -3.81
CA ALA A 15 -2.84 2.73 -3.99
C ALA A 15 -2.23 3.01 -5.39
N GLY A 16 -2.52 4.17 -5.98
CA GLY A 16 -1.97 4.64 -7.26
C GLY A 16 -2.78 4.24 -8.48
N ASP A 17 -2.40 4.79 -9.64
CA ASP A 17 -3.11 4.65 -10.91
C ASP A 17 -4.59 5.07 -10.76
N LEU A 18 -4.82 6.29 -10.28
CA LEU A 18 -6.15 6.83 -10.03
C LEU A 18 -6.90 7.07 -11.34
N VAL A 19 -6.15 7.39 -12.39
CA VAL A 19 -6.60 7.63 -13.75
C VAL A 19 -5.69 6.88 -14.73
N ASP A 20 -6.12 6.70 -15.98
CA ASP A 20 -5.32 5.99 -16.99
C ASP A 20 -4.20 6.87 -17.57
N ASP A 21 -4.46 8.15 -17.83
CA ASP A 21 -3.46 9.14 -18.25
C ASP A 21 -3.61 10.44 -17.45
N ALA A 22 -2.82 10.58 -16.41
CA ALA A 22 -2.87 11.72 -15.50
C ALA A 22 -2.49 13.06 -16.16
N HIS A 23 -2.07 13.10 -17.43
CA HIS A 23 -1.81 14.32 -18.19
C HIS A 23 -3.09 14.85 -18.88
N LEU A 24 -4.19 14.10 -18.81
CA LEU A 24 -5.47 14.44 -19.40
C LEU A 24 -6.44 14.94 -18.32
N ASP A 25 -6.65 16.23 -18.26
CA ASP A 25 -7.48 16.88 -17.23
C ASP A 25 -8.91 16.31 -17.16
N TYR A 26 -9.48 15.89 -18.30
CA TYR A 26 -10.82 15.30 -18.32
C TYR A 26 -10.91 13.97 -17.54
N GLU A 27 -9.82 13.20 -17.43
CA GLU A 27 -9.82 11.96 -16.65
C GLU A 27 -9.90 12.25 -15.16
N TRP A 28 -9.21 13.29 -14.70
CA TRP A 28 -9.36 13.79 -13.33
C TRP A 28 -10.79 14.24 -13.03
N ALA A 29 -11.38 15.01 -13.96
CA ALA A 29 -12.77 15.41 -13.84
C ALA A 29 -13.74 14.21 -13.75
N GLN A 30 -13.49 13.14 -14.51
CA GLN A 30 -14.27 11.90 -14.45
C GLN A 30 -14.05 11.18 -13.13
N TRP A 31 -12.82 11.09 -12.63
CA TRP A 31 -12.49 10.45 -11.37
C TRP A 31 -13.20 11.14 -10.20
N PHE A 32 -13.11 12.46 -10.10
CA PHE A 32 -13.82 13.23 -9.06
C PHE A 32 -15.34 13.11 -9.20
N LYS A 33 -15.87 13.12 -10.42
CA LYS A 33 -17.29 12.94 -10.68
C LYS A 33 -17.78 11.54 -10.26
N ALA A 34 -17.00 10.52 -10.55
CA ALA A 34 -17.34 9.12 -10.19
C ALA A 34 -17.38 8.92 -8.67
N GLY A 35 -16.44 9.50 -7.93
CA GLY A 35 -16.45 9.49 -6.47
C GLY A 35 -17.59 10.31 -5.85
N GLY A 36 -17.98 11.41 -6.53
CA GLY A 36 -19.16 12.19 -6.19
C GLY A 36 -19.18 12.67 -4.74
N PHE A 37 -20.24 12.33 -4.00
CA PHE A 37 -20.40 12.71 -2.60
C PHE A 37 -19.38 12.02 -1.67
N ILE A 38 -18.84 10.86 -2.06
CA ILE A 38 -17.87 10.09 -1.25
C ILE A 38 -16.58 10.91 -1.06
N HIS A 39 -16.07 11.56 -2.11
CA HIS A 39 -14.91 12.45 -2.02
C HIS A 39 -15.14 13.68 -1.13
N LYS A 40 -16.39 14.02 -0.84
CA LYS A 40 -16.74 15.10 0.10
C LYS A 40 -16.79 14.63 1.55
N GLN A 41 -16.89 13.31 1.79
CA GLN A 41 -17.03 12.72 3.13
C GLN A 41 -15.76 12.03 3.60
N TRP A 42 -15.05 11.35 2.69
CA TRP A 42 -13.83 10.65 3.02
C TRP A 42 -12.61 11.44 2.55
N THR A 43 -11.69 11.70 3.47
CA THR A 43 -10.38 12.25 3.11
C THR A 43 -9.62 11.23 2.28
N ALA A 44 -9.12 11.63 1.12
CA ALA A 44 -8.29 10.79 0.28
C ALA A 44 -6.83 10.85 0.72
N ILE A 45 -6.18 9.68 0.78
CA ILE A 45 -4.73 9.50 0.92
C ILE A 45 -4.25 8.88 -0.40
N PRO A 46 -3.91 9.70 -1.41
CA PRO A 46 -3.54 9.22 -2.73
C PRO A 46 -2.07 8.84 -2.79
N VAL A 47 -1.78 7.73 -3.48
CA VAL A 47 -0.43 7.27 -3.83
C VAL A 47 -0.22 7.52 -5.31
N VAL A 48 0.98 7.92 -5.72
CA VAL A 48 1.31 8.03 -7.14
C VAL A 48 1.60 6.64 -7.72
N GLY A 49 0.90 6.27 -8.79
CA GLY A 49 1.17 5.10 -9.60
C GLY A 49 1.95 5.42 -10.87
N ASN A 50 2.17 4.43 -11.70
CA ASN A 50 2.91 4.64 -12.94
C ASN A 50 2.10 5.36 -14.02
N HIS A 51 0.78 5.40 -13.93
CA HIS A 51 -0.11 6.15 -14.81
C HIS A 51 -0.12 7.66 -14.48
N GLU A 52 0.30 8.06 -13.28
CA GLU A 52 0.57 9.45 -12.93
C GLU A 52 1.86 9.98 -13.57
N PHE A 53 2.68 9.11 -14.20
CA PHE A 53 3.94 9.45 -14.89
C PHE A 53 3.85 9.16 -16.37
N LYS A 54 4.36 10.07 -17.22
CA LYS A 54 4.41 9.91 -18.67
C LYS A 54 5.74 10.35 -19.26
N LYS A 55 6.13 9.72 -20.38
CA LYS A 55 7.21 10.20 -21.22
C LYS A 55 6.70 11.33 -22.11
N THR A 56 7.43 12.42 -22.17
CA THR A 56 7.14 13.54 -23.09
C THR A 56 7.67 13.30 -24.50
N SER A 57 8.63 12.36 -24.64
CA SER A 57 9.17 11.87 -25.92
C SER A 57 9.68 10.45 -25.76
N PHE A 58 9.99 9.77 -26.87
CA PHE A 58 10.49 8.39 -26.84
C PHE A 58 11.78 8.24 -25.99
N SER A 59 12.67 9.23 -26.04
CA SER A 59 13.96 9.23 -25.33
C SER A 59 13.93 9.91 -23.95
N SER A 60 12.80 10.52 -23.55
CA SER A 60 12.72 11.20 -22.27
C SER A 60 12.43 10.22 -21.12
N PRO A 61 12.92 10.50 -19.90
CA PRO A 61 12.45 9.80 -18.71
C PRO A 61 10.94 10.09 -18.50
N ARG A 62 10.27 9.18 -17.80
CA ARG A 62 8.93 9.46 -17.30
C ARG A 62 8.98 10.61 -16.30
N LYS A 63 7.98 11.48 -16.33
CA LYS A 63 7.83 12.60 -15.39
C LYS A 63 6.43 12.58 -14.81
N LEU A 64 6.35 12.96 -13.54
CA LEU A 64 5.07 13.17 -12.87
C LEU A 64 4.24 14.18 -13.64
N SER A 65 2.95 13.90 -13.79
CA SER A 65 2.00 14.83 -14.40
C SER A 65 1.95 16.15 -13.65
N ILE A 66 1.93 17.24 -14.40
CA ILE A 66 1.70 18.59 -13.83
C ILE A 66 0.32 18.70 -13.19
N GLN A 67 -0.62 17.82 -13.55
CA GLN A 67 -1.97 17.78 -12.99
C GLN A 67 -2.01 17.18 -11.58
N TRP A 68 -1.00 16.41 -11.14
CA TRP A 68 -1.03 15.76 -9.83
C TRP A 68 -1.16 16.76 -8.67
N ARG A 69 -0.23 17.71 -8.57
CA ARG A 69 -0.20 18.66 -7.45
C ARG A 69 -1.44 19.56 -7.35
N PRO A 70 -2.05 20.03 -8.46
CA PRO A 70 -3.30 20.77 -8.38
C PRO A 70 -4.51 19.98 -7.88
N GLN A 71 -4.49 18.63 -7.97
CA GLN A 71 -5.61 17.80 -7.53
C GLN A 71 -5.63 17.60 -6.00
N PHE A 72 -4.46 17.62 -5.35
CA PHE A 72 -4.35 17.25 -3.96
C PHE A 72 -3.48 18.25 -3.19
N ASN A 73 -3.93 18.62 -1.99
CA ASN A 73 -3.12 19.39 -1.05
C ASN A 73 -2.47 18.42 -0.05
N LEU A 74 -1.30 17.91 -0.40
CA LEU A 74 -0.58 16.89 0.35
C LEU A 74 0.53 17.47 1.21
N PRO A 75 0.96 16.77 2.28
CA PRO A 75 2.08 17.21 3.10
C PRO A 75 3.37 17.39 2.29
N VAL A 76 4.10 18.45 2.59
CA VAL A 76 5.45 18.71 2.07
C VAL A 76 6.45 18.42 3.15
N GLU A 77 7.21 17.35 2.98
CA GLU A 77 8.19 16.88 3.95
C GLU A 77 9.52 17.61 3.75
N LYS A 78 9.95 18.39 4.74
CA LYS A 78 11.14 19.24 4.66
C LYS A 78 12.45 18.48 4.48
N ASN A 79 12.49 17.22 4.94
CA ASN A 79 13.68 16.36 4.88
C ASN A 79 13.78 15.54 3.58
N LEU A 80 12.85 15.77 2.65
CA LEU A 80 12.85 15.11 1.34
C LEU A 80 13.39 16.03 0.25
N ASP A 81 13.96 15.41 -0.78
CA ASP A 81 14.27 16.09 -2.03
C ASP A 81 12.99 16.72 -2.61
N GLN A 82 13.09 17.94 -3.12
CA GLN A 82 11.95 18.68 -3.63
C GLN A 82 11.18 17.93 -4.74
N SER A 83 11.85 17.07 -5.51
CA SER A 83 11.22 16.26 -6.54
C SER A 83 10.21 15.27 -5.97
N LEU A 84 10.37 14.86 -4.70
CA LEU A 84 9.50 13.91 -3.99
C LEU A 84 8.38 14.60 -3.19
N HIS A 85 8.36 15.92 -3.10
CA HIS A 85 7.30 16.63 -2.40
C HIS A 85 5.93 16.27 -2.97
N GLU A 86 4.95 16.06 -2.08
CA GLU A 86 3.56 15.70 -2.40
C GLU A 86 3.40 14.33 -3.11
N THR A 87 4.47 13.54 -3.22
CA THR A 87 4.42 12.15 -3.70
C THR A 87 4.94 11.16 -2.66
N VAL A 88 5.74 11.65 -1.70
CA VAL A 88 6.21 10.94 -0.50
C VAL A 88 5.84 11.78 0.70
N TYR A 89 5.09 11.22 1.62
CA TYR A 89 4.62 11.92 2.81
C TYR A 89 4.15 10.96 3.90
N SER A 90 3.92 11.50 5.08
CA SER A 90 3.34 10.74 6.18
C SER A 90 2.09 11.43 6.75
N VAL A 91 1.16 10.63 7.24
CA VAL A 91 -0.05 11.07 7.92
C VAL A 91 -0.16 10.35 9.25
N ASN A 92 -0.33 11.12 10.32
CA ASN A 92 -0.69 10.56 11.63
C ASN A 92 -2.19 10.76 11.86
N TYR A 93 -2.90 9.68 12.10
CA TYR A 93 -4.30 9.70 12.46
C TYR A 93 -4.51 8.88 13.73
N GLN A 94 -4.81 9.55 14.84
CA GLN A 94 -4.84 8.92 16.17
C GLN A 94 -3.54 8.14 16.45
N ASP A 95 -3.65 6.84 16.74
CA ASP A 95 -2.50 5.94 16.99
C ASP A 95 -1.94 5.26 15.73
N ILE A 96 -2.27 5.76 14.53
CA ILE A 96 -1.89 5.17 13.24
C ILE A 96 -0.94 6.12 12.51
N LEU A 97 0.24 5.64 12.13
CA LEU A 97 1.09 6.25 11.12
C LEU A 97 0.77 5.63 9.76
N ILE A 98 0.54 6.46 8.75
CA ILE A 98 0.44 6.05 7.35
C ILE A 98 1.60 6.69 6.61
N LEU A 99 2.51 5.87 6.10
CA LEU A 99 3.67 6.31 5.32
C LEU A 99 3.42 6.02 3.84
N VAL A 100 3.35 7.06 3.04
CA VAL A 100 3.12 7.02 1.59
C VAL A 100 4.45 7.17 0.87
N LEU A 101 4.77 6.24 -0.04
CA LEU A 101 6.02 6.20 -0.77
C LEU A 101 5.79 6.25 -2.29
N ASN A 102 6.73 6.84 -2.99
CA ASN A 102 6.75 6.89 -4.46
C ASN A 102 7.61 5.75 -5.00
N SER A 103 6.99 4.73 -5.55
CA SER A 103 7.68 3.57 -6.12
C SER A 103 8.05 3.73 -7.60
N ASN A 104 7.96 4.95 -8.16
CA ASN A 104 8.25 5.20 -9.57
C ASN A 104 9.63 5.82 -9.81
N GLU A 105 10.12 6.64 -8.89
CA GLU A 105 11.35 7.41 -9.07
C GLU A 105 12.07 7.70 -7.75
N PHE A 106 13.36 8.02 -7.82
CA PHE A 106 14.21 8.44 -6.69
C PHE A 106 14.11 7.52 -5.47
N LEU A 107 14.11 6.20 -5.71
CA LEU A 107 13.88 5.19 -4.65
C LEU A 107 14.91 5.31 -3.52
N GLU A 108 16.19 5.55 -3.86
CA GLU A 108 17.29 5.68 -2.91
C GLU A 108 17.11 6.89 -1.97
N LYS A 109 16.60 8.00 -2.52
CA LYS A 109 16.39 9.25 -1.76
C LYS A 109 15.31 9.12 -0.68
N GLN A 110 14.47 8.10 -0.75
CA GLN A 110 13.41 7.85 0.22
C GLN A 110 13.88 7.00 1.41
N THR A 111 14.99 6.28 1.29
CA THR A 111 15.42 5.29 2.30
C THR A 111 15.67 5.92 3.65
N GLU A 112 16.34 7.07 3.71
CA GLU A 112 16.59 7.74 5.01
C GLU A 112 15.30 8.34 5.58
N TYR A 113 14.43 8.90 4.76
CA TYR A 113 13.12 9.38 5.19
C TYR A 113 12.25 8.25 5.78
N ILE A 114 12.22 7.07 5.14
CA ILE A 114 11.54 5.89 5.66
C ILE A 114 12.06 5.54 7.05
N LYS A 115 13.38 5.44 7.17
CA LYS A 115 14.05 5.10 8.42
C LYS A 115 13.74 6.11 9.53
N GLU A 116 13.89 7.40 9.27
CA GLU A 116 13.63 8.46 10.25
C GLU A 116 12.17 8.51 10.68
N THR A 117 11.25 8.45 9.71
CA THR A 117 9.80 8.49 9.98
C THR A 117 9.36 7.30 10.83
N LEU A 118 9.80 6.09 10.48
CA LEU A 118 9.44 4.89 11.22
C LEU A 118 10.09 4.83 12.61
N ARG A 119 11.36 5.26 12.73
CA ARG A 119 12.10 5.29 13.99
C ARG A 119 11.52 6.27 15.00
N ASN A 120 11.14 7.45 14.52
CA ASN A 120 10.67 8.55 15.37
C ASN A 120 9.18 8.51 15.66
N SER A 121 8.46 7.50 15.15
CA SER A 121 7.01 7.38 15.31
C SER A 121 6.65 6.60 16.58
N ASP A 122 5.84 7.23 17.44
CA ASP A 122 5.20 6.60 18.61
C ASP A 122 3.86 5.93 18.27
N ALA A 123 3.46 5.91 17.00
CA ALA A 123 2.23 5.31 16.55
C ALA A 123 2.16 3.82 16.93
N LYS A 124 1.01 3.40 17.43
CA LYS A 124 0.76 1.99 17.79
C LYS A 124 0.67 1.09 16.56
N TRP A 125 0.16 1.63 15.47
CA TRP A 125 0.02 0.95 14.19
C TRP A 125 0.78 1.71 13.11
N LYS A 126 1.53 0.98 12.29
CA LYS A 126 2.32 1.54 11.18
C LYS A 126 1.88 0.89 9.88
N ILE A 127 1.32 1.68 8.99
CA ILE A 127 0.86 1.27 7.67
C ILE A 127 1.75 1.95 6.63
N VAL A 128 2.28 1.18 5.70
CA VAL A 128 3.03 1.71 4.55
C VAL A 128 2.22 1.46 3.29
N THR A 129 2.23 2.40 2.36
CA THR A 129 1.61 2.23 1.05
C THR A 129 2.51 2.77 -0.05
N CYS A 130 2.64 2.01 -1.12
CA CYS A 130 3.25 2.42 -2.38
C CYS A 130 2.57 1.67 -3.52
N HIS A 131 2.68 2.20 -4.73
CA HIS A 131 1.94 1.63 -5.87
C HIS A 131 2.43 0.23 -6.25
N HIS A 132 3.73 0.07 -6.55
CA HIS A 132 4.28 -1.22 -7.00
C HIS A 132 4.30 -2.23 -5.84
N SER A 133 3.93 -3.47 -6.16
CA SER A 133 3.88 -4.57 -5.19
C SER A 133 5.28 -4.99 -4.77
N ILE A 134 5.55 -4.99 -3.47
CA ILE A 134 6.85 -5.43 -2.92
C ILE A 134 7.06 -6.92 -3.14
N PHE A 135 5.99 -7.70 -2.98
CA PHE A 135 5.93 -9.12 -3.34
C PHE A 135 4.90 -9.30 -4.44
N SER A 136 5.33 -9.08 -5.67
CA SER A 136 4.46 -9.09 -6.84
C SER A 136 3.88 -10.48 -7.12
N PRO A 137 2.54 -10.64 -7.14
CA PRO A 137 1.92 -11.89 -7.55
C PRO A 137 1.84 -12.02 -9.07
N ALA A 138 1.94 -10.93 -9.83
CA ALA A 138 1.71 -10.92 -11.26
C ALA A 138 2.94 -11.36 -12.06
N LYS A 139 2.71 -12.21 -13.03
CA LYS A 139 3.73 -12.76 -13.91
C LYS A 139 4.58 -11.70 -14.59
N GLY A 140 5.90 -11.85 -14.49
CA GLY A 140 6.88 -10.96 -15.12
C GLY A 140 7.00 -9.58 -14.48
N ARG A 141 6.48 -9.38 -13.27
CA ARG A 141 6.60 -8.16 -12.49
C ARG A 141 7.41 -8.41 -11.24
N ASP A 142 8.26 -7.46 -10.88
CA ASP A 142 9.10 -7.55 -9.71
C ASP A 142 9.48 -6.17 -9.18
N PHE A 143 9.61 -6.04 -7.86
CA PHE A 143 10.09 -4.84 -7.21
C PHE A 143 11.22 -5.18 -6.21
N GLU A 144 12.28 -5.76 -6.73
CA GLU A 144 13.45 -6.22 -5.98
C GLU A 144 14.08 -5.11 -5.14
N TYR A 145 14.13 -3.87 -5.68
CA TYR A 145 14.69 -2.74 -4.94
C TYR A 145 14.02 -2.54 -3.57
N ALA A 146 12.69 -2.52 -3.53
CA ALA A 146 11.97 -2.35 -2.27
C ALA A 146 12.15 -3.53 -1.32
N ARG A 147 12.20 -4.76 -1.84
CA ARG A 147 12.49 -5.93 -1.00
C ARG A 147 13.88 -5.86 -0.37
N LYS A 148 14.88 -5.39 -1.12
CA LYS A 148 16.26 -5.31 -0.63
C LYS A 148 16.53 -4.11 0.29
N ASN A 149 15.88 -2.97 0.06
CA ASN A 149 16.24 -1.71 0.71
C ASN A 149 15.17 -1.17 1.67
N TRP A 150 13.87 -1.33 1.36
CA TRP A 150 12.79 -0.82 2.20
C TRP A 150 12.24 -1.86 3.19
N LYS A 151 12.04 -3.10 2.73
CA LYS A 151 11.54 -4.19 3.57
C LYS A 151 12.37 -4.39 4.86
N PRO A 152 13.73 -4.37 4.83
CA PRO A 152 14.51 -4.49 6.06
C PRO A 152 14.21 -3.39 7.09
N LEU A 153 13.88 -2.17 6.63
CA LEU A 153 13.45 -1.09 7.52
C LEU A 153 12.04 -1.33 8.07
N PHE A 154 11.15 -1.88 7.25
CA PHE A 154 9.81 -2.25 7.71
C PHE A 154 9.88 -3.31 8.80
N ASP A 155 10.72 -4.32 8.59
CA ASP A 155 10.95 -5.39 9.57
C ASP A 155 11.56 -4.83 10.87
N LEU A 156 12.57 -3.97 10.76
CA LEU A 156 13.30 -3.39 11.90
C LEU A 156 12.39 -2.49 12.76
N TYR A 157 11.55 -1.66 12.13
CA TYR A 157 10.73 -0.68 12.82
C TYR A 157 9.28 -1.14 13.03
N GLY A 158 8.99 -2.41 12.78
CA GLY A 158 7.73 -3.06 13.13
C GLY A 158 6.53 -2.54 12.35
N VAL A 159 6.65 -2.33 11.03
CA VAL A 159 5.51 -2.04 10.16
C VAL A 159 4.49 -3.18 10.26
N ASP A 160 3.23 -2.83 10.41
CA ASP A 160 2.16 -3.81 10.61
C ASP A 160 1.55 -4.26 9.29
N LEU A 161 1.34 -3.32 8.36
CA LEU A 161 0.63 -3.55 7.10
C LEU A 161 1.28 -2.77 5.96
N VAL A 162 1.45 -3.43 4.82
CA VAL A 162 1.86 -2.81 3.55
C VAL A 162 0.76 -3.00 2.52
N LEU A 163 0.33 -1.90 1.89
CA LEU A 163 -0.72 -1.87 0.89
C LEU A 163 -0.16 -1.49 -0.47
N ASN A 164 -0.42 -2.32 -1.48
CA ASN A 164 0.06 -2.15 -2.84
C ASN A 164 -1.06 -2.30 -3.87
N GLY A 165 -0.85 -1.71 -5.05
CA GLY A 165 -1.66 -1.85 -6.25
C GLY A 165 -0.90 -2.50 -7.40
N HIS A 166 -0.98 -1.88 -8.60
CA HIS A 166 -0.19 -2.17 -9.80
C HIS A 166 -0.45 -3.52 -10.49
N ASP A 167 -0.52 -4.60 -9.74
CA ASP A 167 -0.43 -5.95 -10.30
C ASP A 167 -1.75 -6.53 -10.78
N HIS A 168 -2.82 -5.79 -10.68
CA HIS A 168 -4.15 -6.18 -11.18
C HIS A 168 -4.56 -7.62 -10.81
N THR A 169 -4.11 -8.08 -9.66
CA THR A 169 -4.42 -9.36 -9.03
C THR A 169 -4.65 -9.14 -7.54
N TYR A 170 -5.01 -10.18 -6.83
CA TYR A 170 -5.08 -10.14 -5.37
C TYR A 170 -4.04 -11.07 -4.78
N ALA A 171 -3.26 -10.57 -3.83
CA ALA A 171 -2.41 -11.40 -2.99
C ALA A 171 -2.35 -10.86 -1.56
N ARG A 172 -2.42 -11.76 -0.60
CA ARG A 172 -2.09 -11.53 0.79
C ARG A 172 -1.04 -12.52 1.23
N GLY A 173 -0.08 -12.01 1.97
CA GLY A 173 0.94 -12.83 2.59
C GLY A 173 1.65 -12.07 3.70
N HIS A 174 2.48 -12.73 4.43
CA HIS A 174 3.14 -12.16 5.59
C HIS A 174 4.63 -12.52 5.68
N VAL A 175 5.37 -11.72 6.43
CA VAL A 175 6.72 -12.05 6.86
C VAL A 175 6.65 -12.47 8.34
N PRO A 176 6.97 -13.72 8.68
CA PRO A 176 6.98 -14.17 10.06
C PRO A 176 8.12 -13.52 10.84
N ILE A 177 7.98 -13.45 12.16
CA ILE A 177 9.09 -13.08 13.03
C ILE A 177 10.12 -14.19 13.00
N LYS A 178 11.37 -13.85 12.71
CA LYS A 178 12.49 -14.79 12.86
C LYS A 178 12.77 -14.94 14.36
N SER A 179 12.30 -16.00 14.95
CA SER A 179 12.60 -16.35 16.34
C SER A 179 13.60 -17.53 16.39
N THR A 180 14.55 -17.44 17.30
CA THR A 180 15.44 -18.58 17.64
C THR A 180 14.78 -19.54 18.65
N VAL A 181 13.59 -19.21 19.15
CA VAL A 181 12.80 -20.02 20.08
C VAL A 181 11.69 -20.71 19.29
N GLU A 182 11.58 -22.03 19.39
CA GLU A 182 10.71 -22.90 18.60
C GLU A 182 9.19 -22.64 18.72
N ASP A 183 8.72 -21.74 19.60
CA ASP A 183 7.32 -21.66 19.99
C ASP A 183 6.62 -20.32 19.67
N VAL A 184 6.96 -19.68 18.56
CA VAL A 184 6.28 -18.46 18.13
C VAL A 184 5.47 -18.70 16.84
N SER A 185 4.85 -19.87 16.73
CA SER A 185 3.93 -20.17 15.64
C SER A 185 2.76 -19.18 15.67
N GLY A 186 2.53 -18.49 14.53
CA GLY A 186 1.46 -17.50 14.42
C GLY A 186 1.88 -16.04 14.66
N ASN A 187 3.15 -15.76 15.01
CA ASN A 187 3.63 -14.39 15.09
C ASN A 187 4.14 -13.89 13.75
N ILE A 188 3.70 -12.69 13.37
CA ILE A 188 4.14 -12.04 12.13
C ILE A 188 4.92 -10.77 12.43
N ASN A 189 5.77 -10.37 11.49
CA ASN A 189 6.34 -9.03 11.46
C ASN A 189 5.42 -8.09 10.68
N THR A 190 5.21 -8.33 9.38
CA THR A 190 4.48 -7.44 8.49
C THR A 190 3.52 -8.23 7.61
N LEU A 191 2.29 -7.74 7.46
CA LEU A 191 1.30 -8.22 6.49
C LEU A 191 1.42 -7.41 5.20
N TYR A 192 1.47 -8.09 4.05
CA TYR A 192 1.55 -7.48 2.71
C TYR A 192 0.30 -7.80 1.92
N ILE A 193 -0.29 -6.76 1.33
CA ILE A 193 -1.48 -6.85 0.50
C ILE A 193 -1.21 -6.22 -0.85
N THR A 194 -1.48 -6.95 -1.91
CA THR A 194 -1.64 -6.43 -3.27
C THR A 194 -3.09 -6.60 -3.69
N SER A 195 -3.71 -5.56 -4.22
CA SER A 195 -5.12 -5.64 -4.61
C SER A 195 -5.44 -4.82 -5.85
N VAL A 196 -6.52 -5.17 -6.53
CA VAL A 196 -7.01 -4.54 -7.75
C VAL A 196 -8.48 -4.15 -7.60
N SER A 197 -8.81 -2.91 -7.95
CA SER A 197 -10.19 -2.42 -8.02
C SER A 197 -10.68 -2.23 -9.46
N GLY A 198 -9.76 -2.11 -10.41
CA GLY A 198 -10.06 -1.94 -11.83
C GLY A 198 -10.43 -3.25 -12.56
N PRO A 199 -10.99 -3.16 -13.78
CA PRO A 199 -11.43 -4.34 -14.55
C PRO A 199 -10.27 -5.10 -15.21
N LYS A 200 -9.12 -4.48 -15.39
CA LYS A 200 -7.93 -5.12 -15.97
C LYS A 200 -7.38 -6.17 -15.00
N GLN A 201 -7.03 -7.35 -15.52
CA GLN A 201 -6.55 -8.46 -14.69
C GLN A 201 -5.28 -9.05 -15.29
N TYR A 202 -4.40 -9.57 -14.42
CA TYR A 202 -3.17 -10.28 -14.80
C TYR A 202 -3.16 -11.70 -14.25
N GLU A 203 -2.35 -12.55 -14.90
CA GLU A 203 -2.08 -13.90 -14.41
C GLU A 203 -1.18 -13.90 -13.19
N ILE A 204 -1.44 -14.78 -12.24
CA ILE A 204 -0.61 -15.01 -11.07
C ILE A 204 0.54 -15.96 -11.44
N ASP A 205 1.74 -15.63 -10.97
CA ASP A 205 2.92 -16.50 -11.04
C ASP A 205 3.17 -17.16 -9.68
N LEU A 206 2.62 -18.35 -9.51
CA LEU A 206 2.78 -19.11 -8.27
C LEU A 206 4.24 -19.52 -8.00
N LEU A 207 5.05 -19.71 -9.05
CA LEU A 207 6.47 -20.03 -8.89
C LEU A 207 7.24 -18.83 -8.34
N GLN A 208 6.99 -17.64 -8.90
CA GLN A 208 7.56 -16.40 -8.38
C GLN A 208 7.16 -16.17 -6.92
N MET A 209 5.87 -16.37 -6.58
CA MET A 209 5.38 -16.25 -5.21
C MET A 209 6.13 -17.19 -4.24
N LYS A 210 6.40 -18.43 -4.67
CA LYS A 210 7.19 -19.38 -3.89
C LYS A 210 8.66 -18.95 -3.75
N ASN A 211 9.26 -18.32 -4.76
CA ASN A 211 10.63 -17.82 -4.69
C ASN A 211 10.81 -16.76 -3.61
N TYR A 212 9.76 -15.99 -3.29
CA TYR A 212 9.81 -15.00 -2.20
C TYR A 212 9.93 -15.61 -0.80
N GLU A 213 9.78 -16.92 -0.64
CA GLU A 213 10.08 -17.60 0.62
C GLU A 213 11.56 -17.41 1.03
N ALA A 214 12.46 -17.27 0.05
CA ALA A 214 13.87 -16.92 0.30
C ALA A 214 14.05 -15.55 0.95
N ASP A 215 13.14 -14.60 0.66
CA ASP A 215 13.07 -13.27 1.27
C ASP A 215 12.28 -13.28 2.60
N GLY A 216 11.84 -14.46 3.05
CA GLY A 216 11.07 -14.67 4.28
C GLY A 216 9.56 -14.42 4.13
N TYR A 217 9.04 -14.26 2.92
CA TYR A 217 7.61 -14.05 2.67
C TYR A 217 6.87 -15.38 2.61
N LYS A 218 5.68 -15.44 3.19
CA LYS A 218 4.74 -16.56 3.06
C LYS A 218 3.45 -16.04 2.41
N SER A 219 3.05 -16.67 1.31
CA SER A 219 1.78 -16.39 0.64
C SER A 219 0.64 -17.11 1.37
N ASP A 220 -0.40 -16.35 1.75
CA ASP A 220 -1.57 -16.87 2.47
C ASP A 220 -2.78 -17.04 1.55
N LYS A 221 -3.01 -16.07 0.67
CA LYS A 221 -4.16 -16.02 -0.23
C LYS A 221 -3.80 -15.35 -1.53
N VAL A 222 -4.26 -15.90 -2.62
CA VAL A 222 -4.18 -15.28 -3.96
C VAL A 222 -5.54 -15.31 -4.64
N GLY A 223 -5.75 -14.42 -5.61
CA GLY A 223 -6.98 -14.34 -6.40
C GLY A 223 -6.78 -13.52 -7.66
N GLU A 224 -7.45 -13.93 -8.70
CA GLU A 224 -7.46 -13.26 -9.99
C GLU A 224 -8.87 -13.19 -10.57
N GLN A 225 -9.04 -12.48 -11.69
CA GLN A 225 -10.32 -12.34 -12.41
C GLN A 225 -11.45 -11.75 -11.56
N THR A 226 -11.12 -10.93 -10.56
CA THR A 226 -12.08 -10.30 -9.65
C THR A 226 -11.59 -8.93 -9.20
N GLN A 227 -12.52 -7.99 -9.11
CA GLN A 227 -12.28 -6.64 -8.58
C GLN A 227 -12.57 -6.61 -7.08
N PHE A 228 -11.73 -5.90 -6.31
CA PHE A 228 -11.81 -5.85 -4.86
C PHE A 228 -11.81 -4.42 -4.32
N PHE A 229 -12.37 -4.26 -3.14
CA PHE A 229 -12.09 -3.16 -2.22
C PHE A 229 -11.82 -3.72 -0.82
N GLN A 230 -11.13 -2.95 0.01
CA GLN A 230 -10.71 -3.38 1.34
C GLN A 230 -11.28 -2.47 2.41
N VAL A 231 -11.61 -3.07 3.55
CA VAL A 231 -11.95 -2.36 4.77
C VAL A 231 -10.94 -2.75 5.85
N ILE A 232 -10.27 -1.74 6.40
CA ILE A 232 -9.33 -1.91 7.50
C ILE A 232 -9.94 -1.24 8.73
N LYS A 233 -10.14 -2.03 9.78
CA LYS A 233 -10.62 -1.55 11.09
C LYS A 233 -9.51 -1.69 12.10
N VAL A 234 -9.20 -0.59 12.78
CA VAL A 234 -8.26 -0.58 13.89
C VAL A 234 -9.02 -0.28 15.16
N ASP A 235 -8.97 -1.20 16.11
CA ASP A 235 -9.58 -1.05 17.42
C ASP A 235 -8.60 -1.47 18.50
N LYS A 236 -8.08 -0.49 19.27
CA LYS A 236 -7.11 -0.71 20.33
C LYS A 236 -5.97 -1.62 19.84
N LYS A 237 -5.91 -2.85 20.33
CA LYS A 237 -4.86 -3.84 20.06
C LYS A 237 -5.10 -4.69 18.82
N THR A 238 -6.16 -4.45 18.05
CA THR A 238 -6.55 -5.30 16.91
C THR A 238 -6.65 -4.49 15.63
N LEU A 239 -6.02 -4.97 14.57
CA LEU A 239 -6.21 -4.52 13.20
C LEU A 239 -6.90 -5.64 12.43
N THR A 240 -8.09 -5.38 11.92
CA THR A 240 -8.84 -6.30 11.06
C THR A 240 -8.80 -5.79 9.63
N TYR A 241 -8.23 -6.59 8.75
CA TYR A 241 -8.27 -6.41 7.31
C TYR A 241 -9.35 -7.32 6.72
N THR A 242 -10.19 -6.78 5.85
CA THR A 242 -11.19 -7.56 5.11
C THR A 242 -11.20 -7.12 3.65
N ALA A 243 -11.03 -8.05 2.73
CA ALA A 243 -11.21 -7.84 1.29
C ALA A 243 -12.62 -8.25 0.88
N TYR A 244 -13.28 -7.39 0.13
CA TYR A 244 -14.59 -7.64 -0.47
C TYR A 244 -14.48 -7.61 -1.98
N THR A 245 -15.25 -8.45 -2.65
CA THR A 245 -15.46 -8.32 -4.10
C THR A 245 -16.23 -7.03 -4.42
N ALA A 246 -16.15 -6.56 -5.65
CA ALA A 246 -16.93 -5.39 -6.12
C ALA A 246 -18.45 -5.58 -5.94
N THR A 247 -18.92 -6.83 -5.81
CA THR A 247 -20.33 -7.18 -5.52
C THR A 247 -20.68 -7.17 -4.03
N GLY A 248 -19.68 -6.97 -3.14
CA GLY A 248 -19.87 -6.85 -1.70
C GLY A 248 -19.73 -8.14 -0.91
N ASN A 249 -19.32 -9.24 -1.53
CA ASN A 249 -19.07 -10.49 -0.83
C ASN A 249 -17.69 -10.46 -0.13
N GLU A 250 -17.62 -10.89 1.12
CA GLU A 250 -16.33 -11.10 1.80
C GLU A 250 -15.55 -12.18 1.06
N TYR A 251 -14.33 -11.85 0.68
CA TYR A 251 -13.43 -12.73 -0.06
C TYR A 251 -12.29 -13.25 0.81
N ASP A 252 -11.74 -12.39 1.65
CA ASP A 252 -10.60 -12.70 2.48
C ASP A 252 -10.59 -11.83 3.74
N LYS A 253 -10.01 -12.37 4.80
CA LYS A 253 -9.94 -11.68 6.10
C LYS A 253 -8.65 -12.06 6.82
N ALA A 254 -8.07 -11.07 7.50
CA ALA A 254 -6.94 -11.26 8.38
C ALA A 254 -7.09 -10.40 9.64
N ILE A 255 -6.65 -10.92 10.76
CA ILE A 255 -6.69 -10.22 12.04
C ILE A 255 -5.28 -10.22 12.63
N ILE A 256 -4.78 -9.04 12.92
CA ILE A 256 -3.53 -8.84 13.66
C ILE A 256 -3.88 -8.34 15.05
N THR A 257 -3.44 -9.05 16.08
CA THR A 257 -3.50 -8.56 17.47
C THR A 257 -2.10 -8.23 17.92
N LYS A 258 -1.90 -7.01 18.46
CA LYS A 258 -0.57 -6.50 18.84
C LYS A 258 -0.51 -6.23 20.34
N ASP A 259 0.52 -6.76 20.96
CA ASP A 259 0.91 -6.36 22.32
C ASP A 259 1.80 -5.12 22.25
N PHE A 260 1.30 -4.00 22.72
CA PHE A 260 2.02 -2.71 22.64
C PHE A 260 3.21 -2.61 23.60
N ASN A 261 3.33 -3.49 24.58
CA ASN A 261 4.47 -3.50 25.51
C ASN A 261 5.67 -4.23 24.89
N THR A 262 5.41 -5.32 24.20
CA THR A 262 6.45 -6.17 23.58
C THR A 262 6.62 -5.93 22.10
N GLY A 263 5.63 -5.34 21.43
CA GLY A 263 5.56 -5.19 19.98
C GLY A 263 5.22 -6.49 19.23
N LEU A 264 5.01 -7.60 19.95
CA LEU A 264 4.65 -8.88 19.34
C LEU A 264 3.26 -8.83 18.71
N LYS A 265 3.12 -9.47 17.55
CA LYS A 265 1.90 -9.54 16.78
C LYS A 265 1.50 -10.98 16.54
N THR A 266 0.27 -11.34 16.91
CA THR A 266 -0.35 -12.60 16.51
C THR A 266 -1.22 -12.38 15.28
N TYR A 267 -1.33 -13.40 14.44
CA TYR A 267 -1.97 -13.35 13.13
C TYR A 267 -2.95 -14.52 12.94
N GLN A 268 -4.15 -14.21 12.48
CA GLN A 268 -5.22 -15.17 12.19
C GLN A 268 -5.85 -14.86 10.84
#